data_37d2b12742cdc8cf77efde5b01fe8334
#
_entry.id   37d2b12742cdc8cf77efde5b01fe8334
#
_cell.length_a   1.000
_cell.length_b   1.000
_cell.length_c   1.000
_cell.angle_alpha   90.00
_cell.angle_beta   90.00
_cell.angle_gamma   90.00
#
_symmetry.space_group_name_H-M   'P 1'
#
loop_
_entity.id
_entity.type
_entity.pdbx_description
1 polymer ?
#
loop_
_entity_poly.entity_id
_entity_poly.type
_entity_poly.pdbx_seq_one_letter_code
_entity_poly.pdbx_strand_id
1 'polypeptide(L)'
;KSKHAKNFDDYQFVIPGAFYNKNDTDQNGQDDYLGTFEQDYKDDRNPNLSVTGFAKNDKQFISLIRADIPKVDTTITRKQIAERHFVHNTDIGSLGIAPSANRMEEFLLRCDYPFYERNSFCLNVDGSEWAAYRKIKQGEELEVSYILQFGEAENLTEASWKTSVFQMERILNDDIRHPFSLEETIPYRRDLLHNSFRDFPEKKNHPCGYVCHFSPRENYGNQNVLEYGFSGNQTMVCYEMLRAAEETGKEEYRERALKTIQFFVEHCIAESGLPNAMYSVEKEEFVYWWTGVLMPFQYSENREELEKFLGNQVVGAMMGIAEKLKGTKGNYCRTMTEAMYYLMLCFLEEKENGTLHKDWLDVVVAFCDKMIEIQNTDGSWYRAYTMEGTPMTYPEEWFGSNVIEQGSGTIFPGEVLALVHEYTGNEKYRSALCKAADFIMEHYVEDVLYLGGLNDTTHKKSVKIDAVGVMYNMRTLLLAYETTKKERYLYGAKSAAQILASWTCLLYTS
;
A
#
# COMPACT_ATOMS: atom_id res chain seq x y z
N LYS A 1 26.62 -20.40 10.45
CA LYS A 1 26.25 -21.52 9.58
C LYS A 1 25.21 -22.38 10.29
N SER A 2 24.02 -22.51 9.68
CA SER A 2 22.99 -23.43 10.14
C SER A 2 23.48 -24.86 10.12
N LYS A 3 22.99 -25.69 11.04
CA LYS A 3 23.35 -27.13 11.07
C LYS A 3 22.64 -27.94 9.98
N HIS A 4 21.44 -27.52 9.59
CA HIS A 4 20.55 -28.29 8.75
C HIS A 4 20.30 -27.69 7.37
N ALA A 5 20.72 -26.44 7.13
CA ALA A 5 20.66 -25.84 5.82
C ALA A 5 21.61 -26.51 4.84
N LYS A 6 21.10 -26.90 3.67
CA LYS A 6 21.83 -27.58 2.60
C LYS A 6 22.11 -26.68 1.41
N ASN A 7 21.29 -25.65 1.23
CA ASN A 7 21.40 -24.69 0.14
C ASN A 7 20.90 -23.32 0.56
N PHE A 8 21.01 -22.34 -0.33
CA PHE A 8 20.53 -20.97 -0.09
C PHE A 8 19.00 -20.91 0.13
N ASP A 9 18.25 -21.82 -0.47
CA ASP A 9 16.79 -21.86 -0.38
C ASP A 9 16.26 -22.29 0.98
N ASP A 10 17.10 -22.86 1.83
CA ASP A 10 16.74 -23.17 3.22
C ASP A 10 16.69 -21.94 4.12
N TYR A 11 17.05 -20.78 3.58
CA TYR A 11 16.99 -19.49 4.27
C TYR A 11 15.86 -18.62 3.73
N GLN A 12 15.36 -17.76 4.61
CA GLN A 12 14.44 -16.67 4.29
C GLN A 12 15.07 -15.37 4.76
N PHE A 13 14.67 -14.24 4.15
CA PHE A 13 15.29 -12.95 4.41
C PHE A 13 14.27 -11.86 4.58
N VAL A 14 14.62 -10.83 5.37
CA VAL A 14 13.89 -9.57 5.44
C VAL A 14 14.88 -8.41 5.37
N ILE A 15 14.61 -7.50 4.45
CA ILE A 15 15.09 -6.12 4.47
C ILE A 15 13.82 -5.27 4.63
N PRO A 16 13.56 -4.69 5.80
CA PRO A 16 12.29 -4.03 6.07
C PRO A 16 11.95 -2.95 5.04
N GLY A 17 10.72 -2.96 4.53
CA GLY A 17 10.27 -2.04 3.50
C GLY A 17 10.72 -2.38 2.07
N ALA A 18 11.58 -3.40 1.87
CA ALA A 18 12.18 -3.66 0.58
C ALA A 18 12.12 -5.12 0.12
N PHE A 19 12.49 -6.07 0.97
CA PHE A 19 12.60 -7.48 0.60
C PHE A 19 12.07 -8.40 1.69
N TYR A 20 11.23 -9.35 1.31
CA TYR A 20 10.58 -10.29 2.23
C TYR A 20 10.58 -11.68 1.65
N ASN A 21 11.13 -12.65 2.39
CA ASN A 21 11.32 -14.01 1.97
C ASN A 21 12.12 -14.07 0.66
N LYS A 22 11.50 -14.15 -0.48
CA LYS A 22 12.09 -14.11 -1.83
C LYS A 22 11.30 -13.24 -2.78
N ASN A 23 10.26 -12.56 -2.29
CA ASN A 23 9.27 -11.85 -3.11
C ASN A 23 8.71 -12.73 -4.27
N ASP A 24 8.62 -14.04 -4.05
CA ASP A 24 8.25 -15.04 -5.05
C ASP A 24 6.73 -15.24 -5.02
N THR A 25 6.02 -14.49 -5.86
CA THR A 25 4.54 -14.48 -5.87
C THR A 25 3.94 -15.66 -6.61
N ASP A 26 4.66 -16.27 -7.55
CA ASP A 26 4.18 -17.44 -8.29
C ASP A 26 4.67 -18.77 -7.70
N GLN A 27 5.44 -18.71 -6.61
CA GLN A 27 5.95 -19.86 -5.88
C GLN A 27 6.83 -20.80 -6.72
N ASN A 28 7.50 -20.27 -7.74
CA ASN A 28 8.40 -21.04 -8.58
C ASN A 28 9.81 -21.21 -7.99
N GLY A 29 10.07 -20.63 -6.82
CA GLY A 29 11.33 -20.65 -6.11
C GLY A 29 12.35 -19.62 -6.59
N GLN A 30 11.97 -18.74 -7.50
CA GLN A 30 12.79 -17.64 -7.99
C GLN A 30 12.22 -16.30 -7.48
N ASP A 31 13.12 -15.35 -7.29
CA ASP A 31 12.73 -13.99 -6.96
C ASP A 31 12.08 -13.33 -8.20
N ASP A 32 10.81 -12.92 -8.09
CA ASP A 32 10.09 -12.18 -9.12
C ASP A 32 10.70 -10.79 -9.39
N TYR A 33 11.53 -10.35 -8.49
CA TYR A 33 12.19 -9.06 -8.51
C TYR A 33 13.57 -9.13 -9.16
N LEU A 34 13.66 -9.12 -10.47
CA LEU A 34 14.87 -9.17 -11.28
C LEU A 34 15.61 -10.52 -11.33
N GLY A 35 15.08 -11.58 -10.75
CA GLY A 35 15.63 -12.93 -10.86
C GLY A 35 17.01 -13.12 -10.21
N THR A 36 17.30 -12.39 -9.12
CA THR A 36 18.55 -12.50 -8.36
C THR A 36 18.31 -12.39 -6.86
N PHE A 37 19.02 -13.19 -6.09
CA PHE A 37 19.03 -13.11 -4.64
C PHE A 37 20.01 -12.06 -4.08
N GLU A 38 20.79 -11.41 -4.94
CA GLU A 38 21.64 -10.30 -4.51
C GLU A 38 20.82 -9.04 -4.38
N GLN A 39 20.59 -8.58 -3.16
CA GLN A 39 19.78 -7.41 -2.82
C GLN A 39 20.58 -6.48 -1.92
N ASP A 40 20.75 -5.24 -2.33
CA ASP A 40 21.41 -4.19 -1.56
C ASP A 40 20.56 -2.93 -1.55
N TYR A 41 20.23 -2.43 -0.37
CA TYR A 41 19.37 -1.27 -0.20
C TYR A 41 20.04 -0.19 0.64
N LYS A 42 19.93 1.05 0.19
CA LYS A 42 20.44 2.23 0.92
C LYS A 42 19.80 2.32 2.30
N ASP A 43 20.60 2.78 3.27
CA ASP A 43 20.15 2.99 4.64
C ASP A 43 18.92 3.90 4.73
N ASP A 44 18.83 4.94 3.90
CA ASP A 44 17.68 5.87 3.87
C ASP A 44 16.38 5.27 3.26
N ARG A 45 16.45 4.05 2.75
CA ARG A 45 15.31 3.27 2.26
C ARG A 45 15.01 2.05 3.13
N ASN A 46 15.83 1.80 4.13
CA ASN A 46 15.67 0.72 5.08
C ASN A 46 15.18 1.31 6.42
N PRO A 47 13.85 1.31 6.67
CA PRO A 47 13.26 2.03 7.79
C PRO A 47 13.80 1.57 9.14
N ASN A 48 14.28 0.34 9.24
CA ASN A 48 14.78 -0.24 10.47
C ASN A 48 16.31 -0.40 10.50
N LEU A 49 17.01 0.04 9.46
CA LEU A 49 18.46 -0.04 9.33
C LEU A 49 19.00 -1.47 9.60
N SER A 50 18.29 -2.49 9.13
CA SER A 50 18.63 -3.89 9.40
C SER A 50 18.40 -4.79 8.21
N VAL A 51 19.11 -5.90 8.18
CA VAL A 51 18.85 -7.05 7.33
C VAL A 51 18.87 -8.31 8.18
N THR A 52 17.87 -9.16 8.03
CA THR A 52 17.70 -10.40 8.80
C THR A 52 17.69 -11.60 7.88
N GLY A 53 18.50 -12.60 8.18
CA GLY A 53 18.44 -13.94 7.60
C GLY A 53 17.92 -14.94 8.62
N PHE A 54 17.00 -15.80 8.21
CA PHE A 54 16.36 -16.82 9.02
C PHE A 54 16.59 -18.20 8.42
N ALA A 55 17.12 -19.13 9.20
CA ALA A 55 17.30 -20.54 8.84
C ALA A 55 16.08 -21.36 9.28
N LYS A 56 15.20 -21.70 8.34
CA LYS A 56 13.91 -22.38 8.62
C LYS A 56 14.07 -23.66 9.43
N ASN A 57 15.03 -24.50 9.03
CA ASN A 57 15.24 -25.82 9.61
C ASN A 57 15.82 -25.80 11.04
N ASP A 58 16.54 -24.74 11.39
CA ASP A 58 17.15 -24.58 12.72
C ASP A 58 16.39 -23.61 13.61
N LYS A 59 15.38 -22.91 13.08
CA LYS A 59 14.64 -21.85 13.76
C LYS A 59 15.56 -20.78 14.36
N GLN A 60 16.64 -20.46 13.67
CA GLN A 60 17.64 -19.50 14.08
C GLN A 60 17.73 -18.33 13.09
N PHE A 61 17.99 -17.15 13.61
CA PHE A 61 18.20 -15.98 12.79
C PHE A 61 19.51 -15.26 13.14
N ILE A 62 19.98 -14.50 12.17
CA ILE A 62 21.07 -13.54 12.30
C ILE A 62 20.62 -12.24 11.65
N SER A 63 20.86 -11.12 12.33
CA SER A 63 20.61 -9.80 11.78
C SER A 63 21.87 -8.95 11.80
N LEU A 64 22.11 -8.26 10.69
CA LEU A 64 23.10 -7.19 10.59
C LEU A 64 22.37 -5.85 10.67
N ILE A 65 22.77 -5.04 11.64
CA ILE A 65 22.07 -3.81 12.01
C ILE A 65 23.06 -2.65 11.98
N ARG A 66 22.71 -1.55 11.34
CA ARG A 66 23.49 -0.31 11.44
C ARG A 66 23.40 0.23 12.87
N ALA A 67 24.56 0.44 13.51
CA ALA A 67 24.57 0.89 14.90
C ALA A 67 24.18 2.35 15.06
N ASP A 68 24.60 3.20 14.12
CA ASP A 68 24.35 4.64 14.16
C ASP A 68 23.30 5.02 13.13
N ILE A 69 22.53 6.07 13.44
CA ILE A 69 21.63 6.67 12.46
C ILE A 69 22.46 7.45 11.45
N PRO A 70 22.40 7.13 10.15
CA PRO A 70 23.18 7.80 9.14
C PRO A 70 22.75 9.26 8.99
N LYS A 71 23.71 10.15 8.85
CA LYS A 71 23.46 11.57 8.60
C LYS A 71 23.24 11.80 7.10
N VAL A 72 22.11 12.37 6.76
CA VAL A 72 21.79 12.73 5.38
C VAL A 72 22.55 14.02 5.02
N ASP A 73 23.32 13.98 3.94
CA ASP A 73 23.94 15.19 3.38
C ASP A 73 22.88 16.00 2.64
N THR A 74 22.42 17.06 3.27
CA THR A 74 21.41 17.96 2.68
C THR A 74 21.98 18.88 1.58
N THR A 75 23.30 18.89 1.40
CA THR A 75 23.96 19.69 0.36
C THR A 75 23.97 18.99 -1.00
N ILE A 76 23.70 17.67 -1.02
CA ILE A 76 23.64 16.88 -2.25
C ILE A 76 22.23 16.98 -2.85
N THR A 77 22.17 17.46 -4.07
CA THR A 77 20.91 17.52 -4.82
C THR A 77 20.52 16.15 -5.37
N ARG A 78 19.21 15.90 -5.56
CA ARG A 78 18.70 14.69 -6.22
C ARG A 78 19.35 14.46 -7.58
N LYS A 79 19.66 15.53 -8.32
CA LYS A 79 20.34 15.46 -9.60
C LYS A 79 21.75 14.90 -9.45
N GLN A 80 22.53 15.38 -8.47
CA GLN A 80 23.88 14.88 -8.22
C GLN A 80 23.88 13.41 -7.82
N ILE A 81 22.89 12.96 -7.04
CA ILE A 81 22.73 11.55 -6.69
C ILE A 81 22.45 10.71 -7.96
N ALA A 82 21.54 11.18 -8.82
CA ALA A 82 21.20 10.50 -10.07
C ALA A 82 22.36 10.44 -11.06
N GLU A 83 23.23 11.47 -11.09
CA GLU A 83 24.41 11.55 -11.93
C GLU A 83 25.64 10.81 -11.34
N ARG A 84 25.47 10.07 -10.22
CA ARG A 84 26.52 9.28 -9.56
C ARG A 84 27.75 10.09 -9.16
N HIS A 85 27.57 11.34 -8.74
CA HIS A 85 28.64 12.19 -8.28
C HIS A 85 29.22 11.70 -6.93
N PHE A 86 30.47 12.12 -6.67
CA PHE A 86 31.07 11.89 -5.35
C PHE A 86 30.25 12.56 -4.26
N VAL A 87 29.95 11.80 -3.19
CA VAL A 87 29.36 12.31 -1.96
C VAL A 87 30.47 12.64 -0.99
N HIS A 88 30.37 13.80 -0.34
CA HIS A 88 31.44 14.29 0.51
C HIS A 88 31.10 14.25 2.01
N ASN A 89 29.86 14.46 2.38
CA ASN A 89 29.44 14.64 3.76
C ASN A 89 28.31 13.69 4.21
N THR A 90 28.05 12.64 3.44
CA THR A 90 27.08 11.63 3.83
C THR A 90 27.76 10.44 4.47
N ASP A 91 27.14 9.85 5.44
CA ASP A 91 27.49 8.56 6.02
C ASP A 91 26.45 7.47 5.70
N ILE A 92 25.60 7.71 4.69
CA ILE A 92 24.67 6.71 4.18
C ILE A 92 25.44 5.56 3.54
N GLY A 93 25.22 4.37 4.07
CA GLY A 93 25.66 3.11 3.51
C GLY A 93 24.52 2.33 2.89
N SER A 94 24.72 1.04 2.72
CA SER A 94 23.67 0.08 2.36
C SER A 94 23.83 -1.22 3.13
N LEU A 95 22.70 -1.91 3.28
CA LEU A 95 22.61 -3.26 3.82
C LEU A 95 22.02 -4.19 2.76
N GLY A 96 22.52 -5.42 2.72
CA GLY A 96 22.09 -6.36 1.69
C GLY A 96 22.34 -7.82 2.04
N ILE A 97 21.93 -8.66 1.09
CA ILE A 97 22.10 -10.12 1.13
C ILE A 97 22.65 -10.63 -0.20
N ALA A 98 23.39 -11.70 -0.14
CA ALA A 98 23.83 -12.44 -1.33
C ALA A 98 24.07 -13.92 -0.99
N PRO A 99 23.93 -14.84 -1.96
CA PRO A 99 24.42 -16.19 -1.79
C PRO A 99 25.96 -16.19 -1.73
N SER A 100 26.53 -17.12 -0.99
CA SER A 100 27.98 -17.28 -0.97
C SER A 100 28.45 -17.85 -2.31
N ALA A 101 29.41 -17.18 -2.96
CA ALA A 101 29.97 -17.63 -4.22
C ALA A 101 30.68 -19.02 -4.15
N ASN A 102 31.11 -19.41 -2.95
CA ASN A 102 31.92 -20.62 -2.75
C ASN A 102 31.20 -21.77 -2.04
N ARG A 103 30.00 -21.50 -1.49
CA ARG A 103 29.24 -22.46 -0.68
C ARG A 103 27.75 -22.24 -0.84
N MET A 104 27.09 -23.13 -1.53
CA MET A 104 25.65 -23.04 -1.79
C MET A 104 24.77 -23.13 -0.53
N GLU A 105 25.31 -23.66 0.57
CA GLU A 105 24.62 -23.75 1.85
C GLU A 105 24.85 -22.54 2.77
N GLU A 106 25.42 -21.45 2.25
CA GLU A 106 25.70 -20.23 3.03
C GLU A 106 25.20 -18.99 2.32
N PHE A 107 24.83 -18.00 3.11
CA PHE A 107 24.52 -16.65 2.64
C PHE A 107 25.46 -15.63 3.30
N LEU A 108 25.54 -14.47 2.69
CA LEU A 108 26.28 -13.32 3.17
C LEU A 108 25.29 -12.21 3.54
N LEU A 109 25.43 -11.66 4.74
CA LEU A 109 24.90 -10.35 5.06
C LEU A 109 25.96 -9.32 4.66
N ARG A 110 25.56 -8.31 3.91
CA ARG A 110 26.46 -7.33 3.31
C ARG A 110 26.21 -5.95 3.90
N CYS A 111 27.27 -5.17 3.96
CA CYS A 111 27.22 -3.75 4.23
C CYS A 111 28.24 -3.03 3.32
N ASP A 112 27.82 -1.96 2.71
CA ASP A 112 28.66 -1.13 1.86
C ASP A 112 28.68 0.31 2.36
N TYR A 113 29.84 0.97 2.21
CA TYR A 113 30.01 2.37 2.57
C TYR A 113 31.02 3.05 1.63
N PRO A 114 30.67 4.15 0.96
CA PRO A 114 29.32 4.70 0.81
C PRO A 114 28.36 3.73 0.16
N PHE A 115 27.08 4.08 0.10
CA PHE A 115 26.06 3.17 -0.34
C PHE A 115 26.27 2.60 -1.75
N TYR A 116 25.87 1.35 -1.89
CA TYR A 116 25.69 0.67 -3.16
C TYR A 116 24.30 0.05 -3.14
N GLU A 117 23.50 0.31 -4.17
CA GLU A 117 22.15 -0.26 -4.30
C GLU A 117 22.04 -0.93 -5.66
N ARG A 118 21.93 -2.25 -5.63
CA ARG A 118 21.67 -3.09 -6.79
C ARG A 118 20.17 -3.35 -6.84
N ASN A 119 19.63 -3.50 -8.02
CA ASN A 119 18.20 -3.79 -8.21
C ASN A 119 17.29 -2.74 -7.57
N SER A 120 17.70 -1.49 -7.59
CA SER A 120 16.95 -0.46 -6.93
C SER A 120 15.53 -0.36 -7.48
N PHE A 121 14.70 -0.24 -6.58
CA PHE A 121 13.36 0.20 -6.40
C PHE A 121 12.60 0.72 -7.63
N CYS A 122 11.30 0.56 -7.60
CA CYS A 122 10.24 0.71 -8.59
C CYS A 122 10.35 1.86 -9.62
N LEU A 123 11.22 2.82 -9.46
CA LEU A 123 11.40 3.92 -10.41
C LEU A 123 12.62 3.78 -11.33
N ASN A 124 13.49 2.80 -11.08
CA ASN A 124 14.58 2.49 -11.99
C ASN A 124 14.17 1.39 -12.97
N VAL A 125 13.38 1.79 -13.93
CA VAL A 125 12.80 0.91 -14.96
C VAL A 125 13.88 0.17 -15.77
N ASP A 126 15.12 0.68 -15.79
CA ASP A 126 16.26 0.09 -16.50
C ASP A 126 17.10 -0.88 -15.64
N GLY A 127 16.80 -0.99 -14.32
CA GLY A 127 17.56 -1.85 -13.40
C GLY A 127 19.02 -1.38 -13.19
N SER A 128 19.31 -0.09 -13.39
CA SER A 128 20.65 0.45 -13.20
C SER A 128 21.07 0.42 -11.72
N GLU A 129 22.34 0.13 -11.50
CA GLU A 129 22.94 0.19 -10.17
C GLU A 129 23.02 1.63 -9.67
N TRP A 130 22.81 1.82 -8.37
CA TRP A 130 22.93 3.10 -7.71
C TRP A 130 24.08 3.06 -6.72
N ALA A 131 25.17 3.74 -7.01
CA ALA A 131 26.38 3.73 -6.20
C ALA A 131 26.86 5.15 -5.89
N ALA A 132 27.30 5.34 -4.65
CA ALA A 132 28.02 6.54 -4.26
C ALA A 132 29.51 6.27 -4.17
N TYR A 133 30.29 7.32 -4.39
CA TYR A 133 31.74 7.26 -4.33
C TYR A 133 32.25 8.38 -3.42
N ARG A 134 33.20 8.03 -2.55
CA ARG A 134 33.86 9.01 -1.67
C ARG A 134 35.34 9.12 -2.00
N LYS A 135 35.86 10.34 -2.09
CA LYS A 135 37.31 10.56 -2.15
C LYS A 135 37.90 10.32 -0.77
N ILE A 136 38.88 9.43 -0.71
CA ILE A 136 39.65 9.15 0.50
C ILE A 136 40.98 9.86 0.38
N LYS A 137 41.35 10.63 1.42
CA LYS A 137 42.66 11.27 1.52
C LYS A 137 43.63 10.34 2.25
N GLN A 138 44.91 10.47 1.98
CA GLN A 138 45.93 9.74 2.71
C GLN A 138 45.85 10.04 4.21
N GLY A 139 45.74 8.99 5.06
CA GLY A 139 45.60 9.12 6.51
C GLY A 139 44.19 9.43 7.01
N GLU A 140 43.17 9.46 6.12
CA GLU A 140 41.77 9.55 6.51
C GLU A 140 41.30 8.22 7.06
N GLU A 141 40.68 8.23 8.23
CA GLU A 141 40.02 7.09 8.86
C GLU A 141 38.50 7.20 8.65
N LEU A 142 37.90 6.08 8.28
CA LEU A 142 36.46 5.94 8.14
C LEU A 142 35.99 4.89 9.15
N GLU A 143 35.04 5.27 9.98
CA GLU A 143 34.44 4.37 10.95
C GLU A 143 32.97 4.23 10.67
N VAL A 144 32.49 2.99 10.56
CA VAL A 144 31.07 2.64 10.45
C VAL A 144 30.80 1.47 11.38
N SER A 145 29.84 1.62 12.27
CA SER A 145 29.56 0.63 13.30
C SER A 145 28.34 -0.20 12.95
N TYR A 146 28.46 -1.51 13.15
CA TYR A 146 27.40 -2.49 12.93
C TYR A 146 27.22 -3.38 14.14
N ILE A 147 26.01 -3.86 14.36
CA ILE A 147 25.65 -4.83 15.39
C ILE A 147 25.25 -6.14 14.70
N LEU A 148 25.76 -7.27 15.20
CA LEU A 148 25.30 -8.60 14.84
C LEU A 148 24.41 -9.12 15.97
N GLN A 149 23.14 -9.35 15.67
CA GLN A 149 22.18 -9.98 16.57
C GLN A 149 21.97 -11.42 16.16
N PHE A 150 21.97 -12.34 17.12
CA PHE A 150 21.69 -13.76 16.93
C PHE A 150 20.52 -14.15 17.83
N GLY A 151 19.68 -15.06 17.35
CA GLY A 151 18.57 -15.54 18.16
C GLY A 151 17.84 -16.73 17.55
N GLU A 152 16.81 -17.15 18.25
CA GLU A 152 15.85 -18.15 17.81
C GLU A 152 14.50 -17.49 17.54
N ALA A 153 13.78 -18.00 16.54
CA ALA A 153 12.44 -17.57 16.17
C ALA A 153 11.67 -18.75 15.57
N GLU A 154 10.35 -18.76 15.70
CA GLU A 154 9.51 -19.80 15.12
C GLU A 154 9.38 -19.64 13.58
N ASN A 155 9.46 -18.42 13.10
CA ASN A 155 9.34 -18.07 11.69
C ASN A 155 10.08 -16.75 11.37
N LEU A 156 10.11 -16.40 10.07
CA LEU A 156 10.74 -15.17 9.57
C LEU A 156 10.14 -13.90 10.16
N THR A 157 8.81 -13.85 10.32
CA THR A 157 8.11 -12.68 10.86
C THR A 157 8.53 -12.41 12.30
N GLU A 158 8.61 -13.44 13.13
CA GLU A 158 9.09 -13.30 14.50
C GLU A 158 10.58 -12.88 14.57
N ALA A 159 11.41 -13.41 13.67
CA ALA A 159 12.81 -13.01 13.57
C ALA A 159 12.93 -11.52 13.22
N SER A 160 12.19 -11.06 12.22
CA SER A 160 12.11 -9.64 11.84
C SER A 160 11.60 -8.76 12.99
N TRP A 161 10.55 -9.20 13.68
CA TRP A 161 10.00 -8.48 14.83
C TRP A 161 11.00 -8.33 15.97
N LYS A 162 11.70 -9.40 16.35
CA LYS A 162 12.74 -9.34 17.39
C LYS A 162 13.86 -8.37 17.04
N THR A 163 14.25 -8.31 15.77
CA THR A 163 15.24 -7.35 15.28
C THR A 163 14.71 -5.90 15.35
N SER A 164 13.45 -5.71 14.93
CA SER A 164 12.81 -4.40 14.94
C SER A 164 12.64 -3.85 16.36
N VAL A 165 12.19 -4.67 17.30
CA VAL A 165 12.06 -4.29 18.72
C VAL A 165 13.41 -3.90 19.29
N PHE A 166 14.44 -4.72 19.09
CA PHE A 166 15.79 -4.41 19.55
C PHE A 166 16.29 -3.06 19.03
N GLN A 167 16.04 -2.78 17.76
CA GLN A 167 16.47 -1.52 17.15
C GLN A 167 15.64 -0.33 17.65
N MET A 168 14.33 -0.49 17.80
CA MET A 168 13.45 0.53 18.38
C MET A 168 13.85 0.88 19.80
N GLU A 169 14.02 -0.11 20.67
CA GLU A 169 14.44 0.10 22.07
C GLU A 169 15.79 0.83 22.17
N ARG A 170 16.67 0.64 21.19
CA ARG A 170 17.99 1.25 21.17
C ARG A 170 17.99 2.70 20.65
N ILE A 171 17.14 3.01 19.67
CA ILE A 171 17.17 4.28 18.94
C ILE A 171 16.05 5.21 19.38
N LEU A 172 14.83 4.69 19.64
CA LEU A 172 13.73 5.53 20.05
C LEU A 172 14.02 6.17 21.41
N ASN A 173 14.00 7.48 21.40
CA ASN A 173 14.14 8.29 22.61
C ASN A 173 12.74 8.75 23.06
N ASP A 174 12.42 8.62 24.33
CA ASP A 174 11.14 9.06 24.93
C ASP A 174 10.91 10.57 24.80
N ASP A 175 11.95 11.33 24.41
CA ASP A 175 11.89 12.77 24.21
C ASP A 175 11.40 13.22 22.81
N ILE A 176 10.84 12.33 22.00
CA ILE A 176 10.25 12.72 20.70
C ILE A 176 9.07 13.66 20.97
N ARG A 177 9.27 14.93 20.70
CA ARG A 177 8.23 15.95 20.80
C ARG A 177 7.65 16.21 19.43
N HIS A 178 6.38 15.89 19.26
CA HIS A 178 5.63 16.40 18.12
C HIS A 178 5.46 17.91 18.26
N PRO A 179 5.71 18.70 17.21
CA PRO A 179 5.56 20.16 17.29
C PRO A 179 4.12 20.58 17.58
N PHE A 180 3.14 19.72 17.28
CA PHE A 180 1.72 19.93 17.52
C PHE A 180 1.08 18.65 18.05
N SER A 181 0.16 18.77 18.99
CA SER A 181 -0.67 17.63 19.42
C SER A 181 -1.71 17.24 18.36
N LEU A 182 -2.31 16.06 18.51
CA LEU A 182 -3.42 15.66 17.64
C LEU A 182 -4.62 16.59 17.83
N GLU A 183 -4.92 17.00 19.06
CA GLU A 183 -5.99 17.93 19.40
C GLU A 183 -5.80 19.30 18.73
N GLU A 184 -4.57 19.74 18.57
CA GLU A 184 -4.27 20.99 17.86
C GLU A 184 -4.37 20.82 16.34
N THR A 185 -4.03 19.66 15.79
CA THR A 185 -4.01 19.43 14.33
C THR A 185 -5.35 19.05 13.74
N ILE A 186 -6.22 18.36 14.48
CA ILE A 186 -7.53 17.90 14.00
C ILE A 186 -8.40 19.04 13.48
N PRO A 187 -8.61 20.19 14.19
CA PRO A 187 -9.41 21.29 13.70
C PRO A 187 -8.93 21.86 12.36
N TYR A 188 -7.61 22.02 12.21
CA TYR A 188 -7.04 22.52 10.93
C TYR A 188 -7.27 21.56 9.77
N ARG A 189 -7.16 20.25 10.01
CA ARG A 189 -7.45 19.24 8.99
C ARG A 189 -8.92 19.22 8.60
N ARG A 190 -9.83 19.33 9.57
CA ARG A 190 -11.27 19.44 9.34
C ARG A 190 -11.62 20.68 8.52
N ASP A 191 -11.04 21.84 8.85
CA ASP A 191 -11.23 23.06 8.09
C ASP A 191 -10.68 22.94 6.66
N LEU A 192 -9.54 22.28 6.47
CA LEU A 192 -8.99 22.01 5.14
C LEU A 192 -9.94 21.16 4.30
N LEU A 193 -10.45 20.06 4.85
CA LEU A 193 -11.41 19.19 4.18
C LEU A 193 -12.71 19.95 3.88
N HIS A 194 -13.26 20.64 4.85
CA HIS A 194 -14.47 21.45 4.68
C HIS A 194 -14.31 22.49 3.55
N ASN A 195 -13.17 23.17 3.51
CA ASN A 195 -12.88 24.19 2.49
C ASN A 195 -12.60 23.60 1.10
N SER A 196 -12.37 22.29 0.98
CA SER A 196 -12.23 21.62 -0.31
C SER A 196 -13.57 21.29 -0.97
N PHE A 197 -14.68 21.42 -0.26
CA PHE A 197 -16.02 21.21 -0.82
C PHE A 197 -16.31 22.18 -1.97
N ARG A 198 -16.88 21.64 -3.05
CA ARG A 198 -17.37 22.39 -4.21
C ARG A 198 -18.74 21.86 -4.61
N ASP A 199 -19.58 22.78 -5.07
CA ASP A 199 -20.92 22.49 -5.62
C ASP A 199 -20.97 23.04 -7.06
N PHE A 200 -21.47 22.24 -8.00
CA PHE A 200 -21.47 22.56 -9.43
C PHE A 200 -22.92 22.44 -9.98
N PRO A 201 -23.82 23.34 -9.55
CA PRO A 201 -25.25 23.27 -9.92
C PRO A 201 -25.49 23.49 -11.42
N GLU A 202 -24.53 24.08 -12.14
CA GLU A 202 -24.60 24.30 -13.58
C GLU A 202 -24.24 23.04 -14.42
N LYS A 203 -23.68 22.02 -13.80
CA LYS A 203 -23.30 20.77 -14.44
C LYS A 203 -24.42 19.74 -14.42
N LYS A 204 -24.37 18.80 -15.36
CA LYS A 204 -25.34 17.70 -15.41
C LYS A 204 -25.33 16.91 -14.09
N ASN A 205 -26.51 16.62 -13.57
CA ASN A 205 -26.74 15.92 -12.30
C ASN A 205 -26.22 16.68 -11.06
N HIS A 206 -25.86 17.95 -11.17
CA HIS A 206 -25.42 18.82 -10.08
C HIS A 206 -24.36 18.15 -9.17
N PRO A 207 -23.20 17.72 -9.72
CA PRO A 207 -22.18 17.07 -8.94
C PRO A 207 -21.65 17.99 -7.84
N CYS A 208 -21.39 17.42 -6.68
CA CYS A 208 -20.79 18.13 -5.57
C CYS A 208 -19.95 17.17 -4.73
N GLY A 209 -18.99 17.73 -3.99
CA GLY A 209 -18.14 16.96 -3.11
C GLY A 209 -16.84 17.66 -2.75
N TYR A 210 -15.98 16.94 -2.09
CA TYR A 210 -14.68 17.39 -1.62
C TYR A 210 -13.64 17.17 -2.70
N VAL A 211 -13.29 18.22 -3.41
CA VAL A 211 -12.42 18.14 -4.60
C VAL A 211 -10.99 17.79 -4.17
N CYS A 212 -10.45 16.77 -4.82
CA CYS A 212 -9.07 16.36 -4.63
C CYS A 212 -8.16 17.13 -5.59
N HIS A 213 -7.17 17.84 -5.02
CA HIS A 213 -6.11 18.52 -5.77
C HIS A 213 -4.80 17.74 -5.62
N PHE A 214 -4.37 17.07 -6.68
CA PHE A 214 -3.18 16.22 -6.65
C PHE A 214 -1.86 16.99 -6.74
N SER A 215 -1.89 18.29 -7.01
CA SER A 215 -0.68 19.10 -7.05
C SER A 215 -0.92 20.48 -6.43
N PRO A 216 0.00 20.94 -5.58
CA PRO A 216 0.01 22.35 -5.13
C PRO A 216 0.47 23.31 -6.22
N ARG A 217 0.86 22.81 -7.40
CA ARG A 217 1.26 23.64 -8.56
C ARG A 217 0.06 23.80 -9.49
N GLU A 218 -0.25 25.04 -9.83
CA GLU A 218 -1.34 25.43 -10.72
C GLU A 218 -1.34 24.73 -12.09
N ASN A 219 -0.19 24.17 -12.49
CA ASN A 219 -0.02 23.56 -13.81
C ASN A 219 -0.63 22.16 -13.99
N TYR A 220 -1.06 21.49 -12.92
CA TYR A 220 -1.79 20.22 -13.03
C TYR A 220 -3.31 20.41 -13.22
N GLY A 221 -3.69 21.60 -13.71
CA GLY A 221 -5.04 21.96 -14.00
C GLY A 221 -5.93 21.81 -12.78
N ASN A 222 -6.71 22.79 -12.45
CA ASN A 222 -7.76 22.72 -11.47
C ASN A 222 -8.85 21.76 -11.98
N GLN A 223 -8.50 20.48 -12.15
CA GLN A 223 -9.45 19.46 -12.53
C GLN A 223 -10.25 19.13 -11.28
N ASN A 224 -11.53 19.48 -11.30
CA ASN A 224 -12.44 19.12 -10.24
C ASN A 224 -12.77 17.62 -10.40
N VAL A 225 -12.15 16.80 -9.59
CA VAL A 225 -12.32 15.36 -9.57
C VAL A 225 -12.94 14.94 -8.26
N LEU A 226 -13.99 14.13 -8.33
CA LEU A 226 -14.61 13.48 -7.19
C LEU A 226 -14.15 12.01 -7.20
N GLU A 227 -13.27 11.63 -6.28
CA GLU A 227 -12.72 10.30 -6.18
C GLU A 227 -13.28 9.62 -4.92
N TYR A 228 -14.01 8.51 -5.09
CA TYR A 228 -14.78 7.87 -4.02
C TYR A 228 -14.00 6.80 -3.26
N GLY A 229 -12.95 6.28 -3.81
CA GLY A 229 -12.02 5.36 -3.14
C GLY A 229 -10.58 5.79 -3.37
N PHE A 230 -9.61 5.08 -2.79
CA PHE A 230 -8.18 5.38 -2.89
C PHE A 230 -7.81 6.75 -2.26
N SER A 231 -7.15 7.67 -2.99
CA SER A 231 -6.60 8.90 -2.40
C SER A 231 -7.64 10.01 -2.14
N GLY A 232 -8.70 10.07 -2.92
CA GLY A 232 -9.72 11.11 -2.80
C GLY A 232 -10.86 10.80 -1.83
N ASN A 233 -11.15 9.56 -1.66
CA ASN A 233 -12.12 8.91 -0.78
C ASN A 233 -13.24 9.80 -0.21
N GLN A 234 -14.18 10.25 -1.08
CA GLN A 234 -15.27 11.16 -0.73
C GLN A 234 -16.09 10.66 0.46
N THR A 235 -16.44 9.37 0.48
CA THR A 235 -17.29 8.80 1.53
C THR A 235 -16.56 8.76 2.88
N MET A 236 -15.23 8.60 2.90
CA MET A 236 -14.44 8.74 4.12
C MET A 236 -14.49 10.19 4.65
N VAL A 237 -14.33 11.17 3.76
CA VAL A 237 -14.44 12.59 4.15
C VAL A 237 -15.84 12.90 4.68
N CYS A 238 -16.89 12.36 4.05
CA CYS A 238 -18.26 12.52 4.53
C CYS A 238 -18.43 11.96 5.95
N TYR A 239 -17.91 10.75 6.22
CA TYR A 239 -17.95 10.17 7.55
C TYR A 239 -17.28 11.07 8.60
N GLU A 240 -16.08 11.57 8.31
CA GLU A 240 -15.39 12.50 9.21
C GLU A 240 -16.13 13.82 9.39
N MET A 241 -16.80 14.33 8.36
CA MET A 241 -17.59 15.56 8.45
C MET A 241 -18.90 15.38 9.23
N LEU A 242 -19.56 14.22 9.12
CA LEU A 242 -20.73 13.89 9.94
C LEU A 242 -20.35 13.86 11.43
N ARG A 243 -19.28 13.18 11.79
CA ARG A 243 -18.76 13.16 13.16
C ARG A 243 -18.34 14.55 13.65
N ALA A 244 -17.66 15.31 12.80
CA ALA A 244 -17.27 16.68 13.12
C ALA A 244 -18.48 17.60 13.36
N ALA A 245 -19.59 17.40 12.62
CA ALA A 245 -20.83 18.13 12.84
C ALA A 245 -21.42 17.85 14.22
N GLU A 246 -21.48 16.58 14.62
CA GLU A 246 -21.94 16.17 15.95
C GLU A 246 -21.07 16.76 17.07
N GLU A 247 -19.73 16.59 16.95
CA GLU A 247 -18.78 17.07 17.95
C GLU A 247 -18.78 18.61 18.11
N THR A 248 -18.99 19.35 17.01
CA THR A 248 -18.82 20.82 16.99
C THR A 248 -20.13 21.61 16.93
N GLY A 249 -21.25 20.96 16.62
CA GLY A 249 -22.54 21.60 16.36
C GLY A 249 -22.60 22.42 15.05
N LYS A 250 -21.63 22.25 14.14
CA LYS A 250 -21.59 22.95 12.84
C LYS A 250 -22.40 22.17 11.80
N GLU A 251 -23.66 22.52 11.65
CA GLU A 251 -24.58 21.83 10.74
C GLU A 251 -24.10 21.86 9.27
N GLU A 252 -23.37 22.88 8.86
CA GLU A 252 -22.84 22.98 7.50
C GLU A 252 -21.92 21.79 7.12
N TYR A 253 -21.21 21.20 8.08
CA TYR A 253 -20.40 20.00 7.85
C TYR A 253 -21.30 18.82 7.44
N ARG A 254 -22.40 18.64 8.15
CA ARG A 254 -23.39 17.60 7.87
C ARG A 254 -24.08 17.82 6.53
N GLU A 255 -24.56 19.03 6.25
CA GLU A 255 -25.24 19.37 4.99
C GLU A 255 -24.40 19.05 3.77
N ARG A 256 -23.10 19.41 3.77
CA ARG A 256 -22.17 19.13 2.68
C ARG A 256 -21.89 17.64 2.52
N ALA A 257 -21.71 16.91 3.62
CA ALA A 257 -21.54 15.47 3.61
C ALA A 257 -22.76 14.75 3.01
N LEU A 258 -23.96 15.12 3.44
CA LEU A 258 -25.22 14.56 2.92
C LEU A 258 -25.39 14.80 1.42
N LYS A 259 -25.11 16.01 0.93
CA LYS A 259 -25.14 16.32 -0.51
C LYS A 259 -24.17 15.44 -1.31
N THR A 260 -22.93 15.28 -0.80
CA THR A 260 -21.92 14.47 -1.44
C THR A 260 -22.34 13.00 -1.52
N ILE A 261 -22.87 12.44 -0.44
CA ILE A 261 -23.37 11.07 -0.39
C ILE A 261 -24.58 10.90 -1.32
N GLN A 262 -25.49 11.87 -1.36
CA GLN A 262 -26.65 11.82 -2.24
C GLN A 262 -26.24 11.73 -3.71
N PHE A 263 -25.30 12.57 -4.16
CA PHE A 263 -24.76 12.48 -5.51
C PHE A 263 -24.13 11.10 -5.78
N PHE A 264 -23.37 10.55 -4.83
CA PHE A 264 -22.76 9.24 -4.97
C PHE A 264 -23.80 8.13 -5.14
N VAL A 265 -24.79 8.07 -4.25
CA VAL A 265 -25.82 7.02 -4.24
C VAL A 265 -26.71 7.10 -5.49
N GLU A 266 -27.06 8.30 -5.93
CA GLU A 266 -27.96 8.47 -7.09
C GLU A 266 -27.26 8.31 -8.44
N HIS A 267 -25.98 8.65 -8.55
CA HIS A 267 -25.34 8.79 -9.86
C HIS A 267 -24.09 7.95 -10.05
N CYS A 268 -23.45 7.47 -8.98
CA CYS A 268 -22.16 6.76 -9.10
C CYS A 268 -22.28 5.23 -9.05
N ILE A 269 -23.48 4.68 -8.84
CA ILE A 269 -23.68 3.23 -8.76
C ILE A 269 -24.10 2.71 -10.13
N ALA A 270 -23.38 1.72 -10.65
CA ALA A 270 -23.75 1.04 -11.89
C ALA A 270 -24.94 0.09 -11.69
N GLU A 271 -25.58 -0.32 -12.78
CA GLU A 271 -26.69 -1.30 -12.75
C GLU A 271 -26.29 -2.65 -12.10
N SER A 272 -25.02 -3.01 -12.15
CA SER A 272 -24.44 -4.18 -11.49
C SER A 272 -24.39 -4.10 -9.96
N GLY A 273 -24.59 -2.91 -9.37
CA GLY A 273 -24.36 -2.60 -7.97
C GLY A 273 -22.92 -2.20 -7.62
N LEU A 274 -21.99 -2.21 -8.61
CA LEU A 274 -20.61 -1.78 -8.42
C LEU A 274 -20.50 -0.24 -8.51
N PRO A 275 -19.74 0.43 -7.61
CA PRO A 275 -19.57 1.87 -7.66
C PRO A 275 -18.51 2.28 -8.69
N ASN A 276 -18.78 3.39 -9.39
CA ASN A 276 -17.76 4.11 -10.14
C ASN A 276 -16.84 4.85 -9.16
N ALA A 277 -15.53 4.66 -9.29
CA ALA A 277 -14.55 5.15 -8.31
C ALA A 277 -14.21 6.63 -8.48
N MET A 278 -14.34 7.20 -9.66
CA MET A 278 -13.91 8.58 -9.93
C MET A 278 -14.79 9.25 -10.98
N TYR A 279 -15.15 10.53 -10.75
CA TYR A 279 -15.94 11.36 -11.64
C TYR A 279 -15.19 12.66 -11.98
N SER A 280 -15.02 12.95 -13.26
CA SER A 280 -14.51 14.23 -13.75
C SER A 280 -15.65 15.22 -13.93
N VAL A 281 -15.65 16.29 -13.14
CA VAL A 281 -16.69 17.33 -13.23
C VAL A 281 -16.58 18.12 -14.53
N GLU A 282 -15.38 18.40 -15.01
CA GLU A 282 -15.17 19.12 -16.27
C GLU A 282 -15.68 18.34 -17.49
N LYS A 283 -15.45 17.04 -17.50
CA LYS A 283 -15.84 16.15 -18.60
C LYS A 283 -17.27 15.61 -18.44
N GLU A 284 -17.85 15.72 -17.24
CA GLU A 284 -19.17 15.18 -16.89
C GLU A 284 -19.27 13.67 -17.14
N GLU A 285 -18.18 12.93 -16.84
CA GLU A 285 -18.09 11.49 -17.04
C GLU A 285 -17.23 10.78 -16.00
N PHE A 286 -17.34 9.45 -15.90
CA PHE A 286 -16.52 8.63 -15.04
C PHE A 286 -15.16 8.35 -15.65
N VAL A 287 -14.15 8.28 -14.75
CA VAL A 287 -12.78 7.90 -15.08
C VAL A 287 -12.53 6.49 -14.56
N TYR A 288 -11.93 5.64 -15.41
CA TYR A 288 -11.70 4.23 -15.14
C TYR A 288 -10.20 3.93 -15.13
N TRP A 289 -9.75 3.04 -14.24
CA TRP A 289 -8.38 2.54 -14.13
C TRP A 289 -7.33 3.54 -13.65
N TRP A 290 -7.56 4.83 -13.81
CA TRP A 290 -6.59 5.86 -13.53
C TRP A 290 -6.86 6.53 -12.20
N THR A 291 -5.79 6.84 -11.46
CA THR A 291 -5.85 7.79 -10.36
C THR A 291 -5.89 9.22 -10.93
N GLY A 292 -6.24 10.21 -10.11
CA GLY A 292 -6.32 11.59 -10.57
C GLY A 292 -5.06 12.09 -11.30
N VAL A 293 -3.86 11.67 -10.87
CA VAL A 293 -2.58 12.03 -11.52
C VAL A 293 -2.48 11.43 -12.91
N LEU A 294 -2.94 10.19 -13.11
CA LEU A 294 -2.85 9.47 -14.38
C LEU A 294 -4.09 9.65 -15.27
N MET A 295 -5.09 10.39 -14.81
CA MET A 295 -6.33 10.66 -15.54
C MET A 295 -6.13 11.15 -16.99
N PRO A 296 -5.07 11.92 -17.33
CA PRO A 296 -4.84 12.33 -18.72
C PRO A 296 -4.77 11.18 -19.72
N PHE A 297 -4.40 9.97 -19.32
CA PHE A 297 -4.41 8.80 -20.20
C PHE A 297 -5.79 8.37 -20.67
N GLN A 298 -6.86 8.74 -19.97
CA GLN A 298 -8.22 8.48 -20.46
C GLN A 298 -8.60 9.40 -21.64
N TYR A 299 -8.02 10.60 -21.70
CA TYR A 299 -8.45 11.67 -22.59
C TYR A 299 -7.51 11.95 -23.74
N SER A 300 -6.25 11.54 -23.64
CA SER A 300 -5.25 11.81 -24.68
C SER A 300 -4.44 10.56 -25.00
N GLU A 301 -4.18 10.37 -26.31
CA GLU A 301 -3.23 9.41 -26.86
C GLU A 301 -1.99 10.13 -27.41
N ASN A 302 -1.95 11.45 -27.33
CA ASN A 302 -0.84 12.24 -27.80
C ASN A 302 0.31 12.20 -26.79
N ARG A 303 1.37 11.48 -27.15
CA ARG A 303 2.54 11.28 -26.31
C ARG A 303 3.17 12.60 -25.88
N GLU A 304 3.35 13.55 -26.79
CA GLU A 304 3.98 14.85 -26.48
C GLU A 304 3.15 15.67 -25.49
N GLU A 305 1.82 15.61 -25.62
CA GLU A 305 0.89 16.25 -24.69
C GLU A 305 0.97 15.60 -23.30
N LEU A 306 0.92 14.28 -23.22
CA LEU A 306 1.03 13.54 -21.98
C LEU A 306 2.38 13.77 -21.28
N GLU A 307 3.49 13.80 -22.03
CA GLU A 307 4.84 14.04 -21.50
C GLU A 307 4.99 15.44 -20.86
N LYS A 308 4.26 16.44 -21.34
CA LYS A 308 4.25 17.77 -20.71
C LYS A 308 3.66 17.77 -19.31
N PHE A 309 2.67 16.91 -19.06
CA PHE A 309 1.97 16.81 -17.77
C PHE A 309 2.63 15.80 -16.84
N LEU A 310 3.00 14.63 -17.34
CA LEU A 310 3.38 13.46 -16.54
C LEU A 310 4.89 13.19 -16.59
N GLY A 311 5.59 13.75 -17.57
CA GLY A 311 7.00 13.48 -17.83
C GLY A 311 7.20 12.20 -18.66
N ASN A 312 8.34 12.12 -19.33
CA ASN A 312 8.68 11.06 -20.28
C ASN A 312 8.78 9.66 -19.63
N GLN A 313 9.19 9.57 -18.37
CA GLN A 313 9.32 8.28 -17.66
C GLN A 313 7.95 7.65 -17.41
N VAL A 314 7.01 8.43 -16.88
CA VAL A 314 5.64 7.95 -16.61
C VAL A 314 4.94 7.57 -17.91
N VAL A 315 5.03 8.42 -18.93
CA VAL A 315 4.40 8.15 -20.23
C VAL A 315 5.03 6.93 -20.90
N GLY A 316 6.36 6.80 -20.83
CA GLY A 316 7.05 5.63 -21.37
C GLY A 316 6.63 4.31 -20.72
N ALA A 317 6.33 4.32 -19.42
CA ALA A 317 5.86 3.14 -18.69
C ALA A 317 4.39 2.83 -18.91
N MET A 318 3.54 3.85 -19.05
CA MET A 318 2.06 3.71 -18.99
C MET A 318 1.37 3.65 -20.36
N MET A 319 1.99 4.16 -21.43
CA MET A 319 1.35 4.30 -22.74
C MET A 319 0.81 2.97 -23.29
N GLY A 320 1.64 1.91 -23.25
CA GLY A 320 1.21 0.59 -23.71
C GLY A 320 0.10 -0.04 -22.88
N ILE A 321 0.03 0.29 -21.59
CA ILE A 321 -1.07 -0.14 -20.71
C ILE A 321 -2.35 0.62 -21.07
N ALA A 322 -2.25 1.93 -21.29
CA ALA A 322 -3.38 2.76 -21.67
C ALA A 322 -4.03 2.30 -22.98
N GLU A 323 -3.24 1.94 -23.98
CA GLU A 323 -3.71 1.37 -25.24
C GLU A 323 -4.50 0.07 -25.02
N LYS A 324 -4.02 -0.82 -24.13
CA LYS A 324 -4.68 -2.09 -23.82
C LYS A 324 -6.00 -1.92 -23.04
N LEU A 325 -6.12 -0.86 -22.23
CA LEU A 325 -7.29 -0.58 -21.41
C LEU A 325 -8.34 0.29 -22.11
N LYS A 326 -8.02 0.79 -23.30
CA LYS A 326 -8.89 1.68 -24.06
C LYS A 326 -10.30 1.10 -24.25
N GLY A 327 -11.31 1.88 -23.88
CA GLY A 327 -12.72 1.51 -24.02
C GLY A 327 -13.24 0.51 -22.99
N THR A 328 -12.39 -0.03 -22.12
CA THR A 328 -12.82 -0.90 -21.03
C THR A 328 -13.18 -0.06 -19.81
N LYS A 329 -14.37 -0.28 -19.26
CA LYS A 329 -14.87 0.40 -18.06
C LYS A 329 -14.75 -0.52 -16.86
N GLY A 330 -14.10 -0.06 -15.81
CA GLY A 330 -13.95 -0.84 -14.59
C GLY A 330 -13.13 -0.16 -13.52
N ASN A 331 -13.05 -0.79 -12.36
CA ASN A 331 -12.34 -0.25 -11.20
C ASN A 331 -11.63 -1.35 -10.42
N TYR A 332 -10.69 -0.93 -9.59
CA TYR A 332 -10.02 -1.80 -8.63
C TYR A 332 -10.97 -2.19 -7.49
N CYS A 333 -10.87 -3.43 -7.04
CA CYS A 333 -11.62 -3.94 -5.90
C CYS A 333 -11.44 -3.01 -4.67
N ARG A 334 -10.23 -2.53 -4.43
CA ARG A 334 -9.92 -1.57 -3.37
C ARG A 334 -10.80 -0.33 -3.44
N THR A 335 -10.79 0.39 -4.55
CA THR A 335 -11.50 1.67 -4.68
C THR A 335 -13.00 1.54 -4.50
N MET A 336 -13.57 0.46 -5.04
CA MET A 336 -14.99 0.16 -4.87
C MET A 336 -15.34 -0.15 -3.40
N THR A 337 -14.54 -0.98 -2.78
CA THR A 337 -14.78 -1.44 -1.41
C THR A 337 -14.61 -0.32 -0.38
N GLU A 338 -13.55 0.50 -0.50
CA GLU A 338 -13.34 1.63 0.40
C GLU A 338 -14.52 2.61 0.36
N ALA A 339 -15.06 2.91 -0.82
CA ALA A 339 -16.23 3.77 -0.97
C ALA A 339 -17.44 3.23 -0.21
N MET A 340 -17.70 1.92 -0.33
CA MET A 340 -18.86 1.27 0.30
C MET A 340 -18.68 1.04 1.80
N TYR A 341 -17.46 0.78 2.25
CA TYR A 341 -17.16 0.68 3.68
C TYR A 341 -17.50 1.99 4.41
N TYR A 342 -17.01 3.11 3.88
CA TYR A 342 -17.30 4.41 4.50
C TYR A 342 -18.74 4.86 4.31
N LEU A 343 -19.42 4.47 3.23
CA LEU A 343 -20.87 4.70 3.10
C LEU A 343 -21.64 3.95 4.20
N MET A 344 -21.25 2.72 4.53
CA MET A 344 -21.85 1.98 5.64
C MET A 344 -21.60 2.66 7.00
N LEU A 345 -20.40 3.20 7.21
CA LEU A 345 -20.10 3.98 8.42
C LEU A 345 -20.94 5.25 8.50
N CYS A 346 -21.11 5.99 7.39
CA CYS A 346 -22.01 7.14 7.33
C CYS A 346 -23.47 6.76 7.67
N PHE A 347 -23.94 5.63 7.15
CA PHE A 347 -25.26 5.11 7.48
C PHE A 347 -25.41 4.81 8.98
N LEU A 348 -24.41 4.18 9.59
CA LEU A 348 -24.47 3.86 11.02
C LEU A 348 -24.44 5.12 11.88
N GLU A 349 -23.60 6.09 11.53
CA GLU A 349 -23.52 7.40 12.22
C GLU A 349 -24.85 8.15 12.18
N GLU A 350 -25.46 8.31 11.01
CA GLU A 350 -26.74 8.98 10.85
C GLU A 350 -27.89 8.23 11.57
N LYS A 351 -27.84 6.91 11.57
CA LYS A 351 -28.81 6.09 12.32
C LYS A 351 -28.70 6.30 13.83
N GLU A 352 -27.48 6.39 14.37
CA GLU A 352 -27.26 6.70 15.80
C GLU A 352 -27.79 8.08 16.13
N ASN A 353 -27.69 9.04 15.22
CA ASN A 353 -28.24 10.39 15.31
C ASN A 353 -29.74 10.47 15.00
N GLY A 354 -30.42 9.33 14.83
CA GLY A 354 -31.86 9.24 14.66
C GLY A 354 -32.40 9.38 13.24
N THR A 355 -31.50 9.42 12.23
CA THR A 355 -31.91 9.51 10.82
C THR A 355 -31.58 8.20 10.08
N LEU A 356 -32.58 7.57 9.49
CA LEU A 356 -32.45 6.30 8.81
C LEU A 356 -32.43 6.51 7.27
N HIS A 357 -31.27 6.39 6.65
CA HIS A 357 -31.07 6.44 5.20
C HIS A 357 -31.13 5.01 4.61
N LYS A 358 -32.35 4.52 4.35
CA LYS A 358 -32.54 3.16 3.85
C LYS A 358 -31.90 2.94 2.47
N ASP A 359 -31.92 3.93 1.62
CA ASP A 359 -31.31 3.95 0.28
C ASP A 359 -29.78 3.71 0.33
N TRP A 360 -29.09 4.28 1.32
CA TRP A 360 -27.66 4.03 1.52
C TRP A 360 -27.39 2.56 1.91
N LEU A 361 -28.19 2.03 2.84
CA LEU A 361 -28.07 0.64 3.23
C LEU A 361 -28.35 -0.30 2.05
N ASP A 362 -29.40 -0.03 1.28
CA ASP A 362 -29.79 -0.84 0.13
C ASP A 362 -28.64 -0.89 -0.91
N VAL A 363 -27.96 0.23 -1.16
CA VAL A 363 -26.77 0.32 -2.04
C VAL A 363 -25.62 -0.52 -1.50
N VAL A 364 -25.28 -0.41 -0.21
CA VAL A 364 -24.19 -1.17 0.40
C VAL A 364 -24.50 -2.68 0.40
N VAL A 365 -25.72 -3.06 0.70
CA VAL A 365 -26.16 -4.46 0.69
C VAL A 365 -26.09 -5.04 -0.73
N ALA A 366 -26.57 -4.30 -1.75
CA ALA A 366 -26.48 -4.73 -3.15
C ALA A 366 -25.02 -4.92 -3.60
N PHE A 367 -24.13 -4.01 -3.20
CA PHE A 367 -22.69 -4.16 -3.44
C PHE A 367 -22.13 -5.42 -2.78
N CYS A 368 -22.40 -5.64 -1.50
CA CYS A 368 -21.92 -6.84 -0.80
C CYS A 368 -22.46 -8.14 -1.40
N ASP A 369 -23.71 -8.13 -1.86
CA ASP A 369 -24.31 -9.26 -2.55
C ASP A 369 -23.61 -9.53 -3.89
N LYS A 370 -23.29 -8.48 -4.65
CA LYS A 370 -22.51 -8.59 -5.88
C LYS A 370 -21.10 -9.10 -5.61
N MET A 371 -20.44 -8.63 -4.55
CA MET A 371 -19.12 -9.14 -4.17
C MET A 371 -19.16 -10.63 -3.82
N ILE A 372 -20.20 -11.12 -3.15
CA ILE A 372 -20.37 -12.55 -2.87
C ILE A 372 -20.61 -13.35 -4.16
N GLU A 373 -21.42 -12.82 -5.10
CA GLU A 373 -21.66 -13.45 -6.39
C GLU A 373 -20.37 -13.67 -7.19
N ILE A 374 -19.46 -12.68 -7.17
CA ILE A 374 -18.21 -12.73 -7.93
C ILE A 374 -17.00 -13.26 -7.14
N GLN A 375 -17.19 -13.72 -5.89
CA GLN A 375 -16.15 -14.37 -5.11
C GLN A 375 -15.75 -15.70 -5.73
N ASN A 376 -14.46 -15.91 -5.93
CA ASN A 376 -13.93 -17.17 -6.44
C ASN A 376 -14.18 -18.34 -5.47
N THR A 377 -14.14 -19.56 -5.96
CA THR A 377 -14.36 -20.77 -5.16
C THR A 377 -13.31 -20.96 -4.05
N ASP A 378 -12.09 -20.48 -4.26
CA ASP A 378 -11.00 -20.47 -3.29
C ASP A 378 -11.12 -19.35 -2.23
N GLY A 379 -12.12 -18.50 -2.34
CA GLY A 379 -12.40 -17.38 -1.44
C GLY A 379 -11.78 -16.05 -1.86
N SER A 380 -11.02 -16.02 -2.95
CA SER A 380 -10.38 -14.81 -3.43
C SER A 380 -11.32 -13.88 -4.21
N TRP A 381 -10.89 -12.62 -4.34
CA TRP A 381 -11.41 -11.66 -5.30
C TRP A 381 -10.28 -11.15 -6.18
N TYR A 382 -10.60 -10.95 -7.46
CA TYR A 382 -9.66 -10.35 -8.38
C TYR A 382 -9.31 -8.91 -7.98
N ARG A 383 -8.13 -8.47 -8.36
CA ARG A 383 -7.66 -7.11 -8.14
C ARG A 383 -8.61 -6.05 -8.68
N ALA A 384 -9.23 -6.33 -9.81
CA ALA A 384 -10.12 -5.40 -10.50
C ALA A 384 -11.21 -6.13 -11.28
N TYR A 385 -12.29 -5.40 -11.55
CA TYR A 385 -13.46 -5.87 -12.30
C TYR A 385 -13.92 -4.80 -13.27
N THR A 386 -14.51 -5.23 -14.39
CA THR A 386 -15.32 -4.34 -15.22
C THR A 386 -16.55 -3.85 -14.44
N MET A 387 -17.21 -2.83 -14.92
CA MET A 387 -18.43 -2.33 -14.27
C MET A 387 -19.60 -3.32 -14.30
N GLU A 388 -19.52 -4.38 -15.09
CA GLU A 388 -20.47 -5.50 -15.11
C GLU A 388 -20.11 -6.59 -14.10
N GLY A 389 -18.91 -6.55 -13.51
CA GLY A 389 -18.42 -7.55 -12.57
C GLY A 389 -17.58 -8.66 -13.22
N THR A 390 -17.12 -8.48 -14.47
CA THR A 390 -16.18 -9.41 -15.10
C THR A 390 -14.76 -9.20 -14.55
N PRO A 391 -14.05 -10.27 -14.13
CA PRO A 391 -12.68 -10.15 -13.64
C PRO A 391 -11.72 -9.59 -14.70
N MET A 392 -10.81 -8.71 -14.26
CA MET A 392 -9.74 -8.17 -15.10
C MET A 392 -8.42 -8.89 -14.81
N THR A 393 -7.89 -9.56 -15.82
CA THR A 393 -6.61 -10.29 -15.77
C THR A 393 -5.61 -9.81 -16.81
N TYR A 394 -6.05 -8.94 -17.72
CA TYR A 394 -5.23 -8.38 -18.79
C TYR A 394 -5.39 -6.85 -18.85
N PRO A 395 -4.29 -6.09 -19.03
CA PRO A 395 -2.89 -6.56 -19.17
C PRO A 395 -2.29 -7.10 -17.86
N GLU A 396 -1.49 -8.17 -17.95
CA GLU A 396 -0.89 -8.85 -16.79
C GLU A 396 -0.01 -7.91 -15.96
N GLU A 397 0.74 -7.03 -16.62
CA GLU A 397 1.58 -6.02 -15.98
C GLU A 397 0.79 -5.01 -15.13
N TRP A 398 -0.55 -5.01 -15.24
CA TRP A 398 -1.46 -4.11 -14.52
C TRP A 398 -2.35 -4.85 -13.52
N PHE A 399 -2.80 -6.05 -13.85
CA PHE A 399 -3.75 -6.80 -13.03
C PHE A 399 -3.17 -8.05 -12.38
N GLY A 400 -1.94 -8.41 -12.69
CA GLY A 400 -1.25 -9.58 -12.13
C GLY A 400 -0.99 -10.67 -13.16
N SER A 401 0.15 -11.32 -13.02
CA SER A 401 0.66 -12.35 -13.94
C SER A 401 0.28 -13.78 -13.54
N ASN A 402 -0.21 -13.97 -12.33
CA ASN A 402 -0.57 -15.27 -11.78
C ASN A 402 -1.76 -15.16 -10.83
N VAL A 403 -2.30 -16.30 -10.39
CA VAL A 403 -3.51 -16.38 -9.56
C VAL A 403 -3.36 -15.62 -8.23
N ILE A 404 -2.20 -15.67 -7.61
CA ILE A 404 -1.94 -15.02 -6.31
C ILE A 404 -1.95 -13.49 -6.47
N GLU A 405 -1.26 -12.96 -7.48
CA GLU A 405 -1.27 -11.53 -7.79
C GLU A 405 -2.65 -11.04 -8.21
N GLN A 406 -3.31 -11.79 -9.11
CA GLN A 406 -4.67 -11.47 -9.56
C GLN A 406 -5.67 -11.48 -8.41
N GLY A 407 -5.48 -12.40 -7.43
CA GLY A 407 -6.29 -12.53 -6.24
C GLY A 407 -6.05 -11.46 -5.16
N SER A 408 -5.20 -10.47 -5.40
CA SER A 408 -4.86 -9.46 -4.39
C SER A 408 -5.99 -8.48 -4.03
N GLY A 409 -7.13 -8.52 -4.74
CA GLY A 409 -8.35 -7.84 -4.32
C GLY A 409 -8.98 -8.42 -3.05
N THR A 410 -8.60 -9.63 -2.65
CA THR A 410 -9.19 -10.39 -1.53
C THR A 410 -9.12 -9.67 -0.19
N ILE A 411 -8.13 -8.83 0.01
CA ILE A 411 -7.89 -8.16 1.28
C ILE A 411 -8.88 -7.03 1.61
N PHE A 412 -9.64 -6.53 0.62
CA PHE A 412 -10.45 -5.33 0.79
C PHE A 412 -11.89 -5.57 1.24
N PRO A 413 -12.67 -6.51 0.70
CA PRO A 413 -14.12 -6.62 1.02
C PRO A 413 -14.42 -7.00 2.46
N GLY A 414 -13.43 -7.52 3.19
CA GLY A 414 -13.63 -8.01 4.57
C GLY A 414 -14.27 -7.01 5.52
N GLU A 415 -13.90 -5.73 5.43
CA GLU A 415 -14.39 -4.70 6.33
C GLU A 415 -15.88 -4.37 6.13
N VAL A 416 -16.29 -4.13 4.90
CA VAL A 416 -17.71 -3.84 4.61
C VAL A 416 -18.58 -5.07 4.84
N LEU A 417 -18.10 -6.27 4.51
CA LEU A 417 -18.82 -7.53 4.78
C LEU A 417 -19.04 -7.76 6.29
N ALA A 418 -18.02 -7.44 7.11
CA ALA A 418 -18.15 -7.55 8.57
C ALA A 418 -19.22 -6.60 9.11
N LEU A 419 -19.22 -5.33 8.70
CA LEU A 419 -20.23 -4.36 9.13
C LEU A 419 -21.64 -4.74 8.68
N VAL A 420 -21.81 -5.20 7.43
CA VAL A 420 -23.12 -5.62 6.94
C VAL A 420 -23.58 -6.89 7.64
N HIS A 421 -22.68 -7.83 7.96
CA HIS A 421 -23.00 -8.98 8.80
C HIS A 421 -23.48 -8.56 10.18
N GLU A 422 -22.74 -7.69 10.87
CA GLU A 422 -23.07 -7.20 12.20
C GLU A 422 -24.44 -6.52 12.21
N TYR A 423 -24.75 -5.70 11.23
CA TYR A 423 -26.00 -4.98 11.13
C TYR A 423 -27.18 -5.87 10.78
N THR A 424 -27.02 -6.81 9.81
CA THR A 424 -28.13 -7.61 9.26
C THR A 424 -28.31 -8.97 9.94
N GLY A 425 -27.29 -9.49 10.62
CA GLY A 425 -27.23 -10.85 11.12
C GLY A 425 -27.16 -11.94 10.05
N ASN A 426 -26.94 -11.57 8.78
CA ASN A 426 -26.96 -12.53 7.69
C ASN A 426 -25.61 -13.24 7.51
N GLU A 427 -25.59 -14.53 7.77
CA GLU A 427 -24.40 -15.41 7.76
C GLU A 427 -23.66 -15.49 6.43
N LYS A 428 -24.29 -15.14 5.30
CA LYS A 428 -23.62 -15.17 4.00
C LYS A 428 -22.42 -14.23 3.94
N TYR A 429 -22.49 -13.05 4.58
CA TYR A 429 -21.42 -12.06 4.62
C TYR A 429 -20.23 -12.54 5.47
N ARG A 430 -20.53 -13.13 6.64
CA ARG A 430 -19.51 -13.76 7.49
C ARG A 430 -18.83 -14.93 6.77
N SER A 431 -19.60 -15.75 6.05
CA SER A 431 -19.06 -16.87 5.29
C SER A 431 -18.07 -16.39 4.20
N ALA A 432 -18.41 -15.32 3.49
CA ALA A 432 -17.55 -14.73 2.47
C ALA A 432 -16.25 -14.14 3.06
N LEU A 433 -16.36 -13.42 4.19
CA LEU A 433 -15.22 -12.93 4.96
C LEU A 433 -14.28 -14.08 5.38
N CYS A 434 -14.83 -15.18 5.91
CA CYS A 434 -14.03 -16.31 6.37
C CYS A 434 -13.29 -17.00 5.21
N LYS A 435 -13.91 -17.14 4.04
CA LYS A 435 -13.25 -17.69 2.86
C LYS A 435 -12.09 -16.81 2.41
N ALA A 436 -12.28 -15.48 2.41
CA ALA A 436 -11.20 -14.54 2.11
C ALA A 436 -10.05 -14.65 3.12
N ALA A 437 -10.37 -14.74 4.42
CA ALA A 437 -9.37 -14.91 5.45
C ALA A 437 -8.60 -16.25 5.33
N ASP A 438 -9.26 -17.33 4.90
CA ASP A 438 -8.60 -18.61 4.63
C ASP A 438 -7.63 -18.48 3.45
N PHE A 439 -8.01 -17.83 2.35
CA PHE A 439 -7.12 -17.52 1.23
C PHE A 439 -5.90 -16.70 1.64
N ILE A 440 -6.12 -15.64 2.43
CA ILE A 440 -5.04 -14.78 2.95
C ILE A 440 -4.06 -15.59 3.82
N MET A 441 -4.57 -16.45 4.70
CA MET A 441 -3.72 -17.30 5.53
C MET A 441 -2.85 -18.23 4.70
N GLU A 442 -3.42 -18.86 3.68
CA GLU A 442 -2.75 -19.84 2.84
C GLU A 442 -1.68 -19.20 1.93
N HIS A 443 -2.00 -18.06 1.32
CA HIS A 443 -1.15 -17.51 0.24
C HIS A 443 -0.31 -16.30 0.66
N TYR A 444 -0.72 -15.54 1.65
CA TYR A 444 -0.02 -14.31 2.00
C TYR A 444 0.71 -14.36 3.34
N VAL A 445 0.14 -15.00 4.35
CA VAL A 445 0.76 -15.01 5.69
C VAL A 445 1.96 -15.93 5.74
N GLU A 446 1.84 -17.15 5.22
CA GLU A 446 2.89 -18.17 5.33
C GLU A 446 4.16 -17.78 4.58
N ASP A 447 4.01 -17.17 3.41
CA ASP A 447 5.14 -16.74 2.55
C ASP A 447 5.54 -15.27 2.73
N VAL A 448 4.86 -14.54 3.63
CA VAL A 448 5.08 -13.10 3.84
C VAL A 448 4.88 -12.29 2.54
N LEU A 449 3.80 -12.60 1.81
CA LEU A 449 3.44 -12.00 0.52
C LEU A 449 2.21 -11.09 0.66
N TYR A 450 2.35 -9.95 1.33
CA TYR A 450 1.24 -9.02 1.57
C TYR A 450 1.03 -8.08 0.38
N LEU A 451 0.39 -8.56 -0.67
CA LEU A 451 0.15 -7.80 -1.90
C LEU A 451 -0.85 -6.66 -1.69
N GLY A 452 -0.60 -5.52 -2.29
CA GLY A 452 -1.35 -4.29 -2.06
C GLY A 452 -2.62 -4.11 -2.89
N GLY A 453 -2.87 -4.97 -3.87
CA GLY A 453 -4.11 -4.94 -4.68
C GLY A 453 -4.23 -3.77 -5.66
N LEU A 454 -3.17 -3.01 -5.89
CA LEU A 454 -3.07 -1.98 -6.92
C LEU A 454 -2.04 -2.37 -7.99
N ASN A 455 -2.10 -1.68 -9.11
CA ASN A 455 -1.23 -1.90 -10.27
C ASN A 455 0.26 -1.71 -10.00
N ASP A 456 0.63 -0.87 -9.06
CA ASP A 456 2.01 -0.61 -8.69
C ASP A 456 2.70 -1.80 -8.01
N THR A 457 1.92 -2.71 -7.43
CA THR A 457 2.44 -3.93 -6.80
C THR A 457 2.70 -5.08 -7.77
N THR A 458 2.32 -4.96 -9.04
CA THR A 458 2.55 -5.99 -10.07
C THR A 458 3.59 -5.62 -11.10
N HIS A 459 4.12 -4.43 -11.04
CA HIS A 459 5.19 -4.03 -11.96
C HIS A 459 6.37 -4.98 -11.78
N LYS A 460 6.85 -5.60 -12.89
CA LYS A 460 7.92 -6.63 -12.87
C LYS A 460 9.21 -6.22 -12.17
N LYS A 461 9.43 -4.93 -11.99
CA LYS A 461 10.63 -4.35 -11.37
C LYS A 461 10.34 -3.63 -10.05
N SER A 462 9.16 -3.84 -9.45
CA SER A 462 8.80 -3.22 -8.18
C SER A 462 8.63 -4.23 -7.06
N VAL A 463 8.75 -3.76 -5.84
CA VAL A 463 8.46 -4.55 -4.65
C VAL A 463 7.01 -4.97 -4.66
N LYS A 464 6.73 -6.23 -4.38
CA LYS A 464 5.38 -6.80 -4.40
C LYS A 464 4.58 -6.50 -3.14
N ILE A 465 5.27 -6.21 -2.03
CA ILE A 465 4.69 -5.97 -0.72
C ILE A 465 4.63 -4.47 -0.45
N ASP A 466 3.50 -3.97 0.01
CA ASP A 466 3.35 -2.58 0.45
C ASP A 466 2.64 -2.47 1.81
N ALA A 467 2.79 -1.32 2.47
CA ALA A 467 2.24 -1.08 3.80
C ALA A 467 0.70 -1.19 3.82
N VAL A 468 0.05 -0.78 2.75
CA VAL A 468 -1.41 -0.85 2.62
C VAL A 468 -1.85 -2.30 2.52
N GLY A 469 -1.15 -3.11 1.71
CA GLY A 469 -1.38 -4.55 1.63
C GLY A 469 -1.27 -5.22 2.99
N VAL A 470 -0.20 -4.96 3.73
CA VAL A 470 -0.01 -5.51 5.09
C VAL A 470 -1.15 -5.09 6.03
N MET A 471 -1.53 -3.81 6.00
CA MET A 471 -2.59 -3.26 6.85
C MET A 471 -3.95 -3.92 6.58
N TYR A 472 -4.37 -4.04 5.32
CA TYR A 472 -5.66 -4.65 4.99
C TYR A 472 -5.69 -6.16 5.23
N ASN A 473 -4.58 -6.87 5.00
CA ASN A 473 -4.45 -8.27 5.41
C ASN A 473 -4.66 -8.42 6.93
N MET A 474 -3.98 -7.60 7.73
CA MET A 474 -4.13 -7.58 9.18
C MET A 474 -5.57 -7.34 9.60
N ARG A 475 -6.23 -6.32 9.03
CA ARG A 475 -7.61 -5.92 9.39
C ARG A 475 -8.63 -7.01 9.02
N THR A 476 -8.53 -7.58 7.82
CA THR A 476 -9.42 -8.66 7.38
C THR A 476 -9.29 -9.91 8.25
N LEU A 477 -8.07 -10.29 8.61
CA LEU A 477 -7.82 -11.41 9.50
C LEU A 477 -8.32 -11.14 10.93
N LEU A 478 -8.14 -9.92 11.44
CA LEU A 478 -8.65 -9.55 12.77
C LEU A 478 -10.17 -9.60 12.80
N LEU A 479 -10.87 -9.07 11.79
CA LEU A 479 -12.32 -9.16 11.68
C LEU A 479 -12.82 -10.61 11.58
N ALA A 480 -12.12 -11.45 10.83
CA ALA A 480 -12.43 -12.88 10.77
C ALA A 480 -12.24 -13.56 12.13
N TYR A 481 -11.22 -13.17 12.91
CA TYR A 481 -11.07 -13.64 14.30
C TYR A 481 -12.20 -13.13 15.19
N GLU A 482 -12.53 -11.85 15.13
CA GLU A 482 -13.58 -11.25 15.95
C GLU A 482 -14.95 -11.91 15.74
N THR A 483 -15.27 -12.27 14.51
CA THR A 483 -16.51 -12.93 14.16
C THR A 483 -16.53 -14.44 14.44
N THR A 484 -15.38 -15.12 14.43
CA THR A 484 -15.32 -16.60 14.54
C THR A 484 -14.62 -17.13 15.78
N LYS A 485 -13.77 -16.29 16.42
CA LYS A 485 -12.86 -16.67 17.52
C LYS A 485 -11.87 -17.78 17.16
N LYS A 486 -11.57 -17.98 15.86
CA LYS A 486 -10.56 -18.94 15.42
C LYS A 486 -9.16 -18.36 15.58
N GLU A 487 -8.36 -18.92 16.48
CA GLU A 487 -7.00 -18.45 16.83
C GLU A 487 -6.05 -18.33 15.62
N ARG A 488 -6.24 -19.15 14.58
CA ARG A 488 -5.41 -19.05 13.36
C ARG A 488 -5.49 -17.67 12.70
N TYR A 489 -6.65 -17.02 12.71
CA TYR A 489 -6.79 -15.68 12.14
C TYR A 489 -6.12 -14.61 12.99
N LEU A 490 -6.19 -14.75 14.34
CA LEU A 490 -5.46 -13.88 15.24
C LEU A 490 -3.94 -14.02 15.05
N TYR A 491 -3.46 -15.25 14.86
CA TYR A 491 -2.06 -15.51 14.53
C TYR A 491 -1.64 -14.76 13.24
N GLY A 492 -2.42 -14.89 12.15
CA GLY A 492 -2.14 -14.20 10.90
C GLY A 492 -2.18 -12.68 11.03
N ALA A 493 -3.18 -12.14 11.76
CA ALA A 493 -3.27 -10.71 12.04
C ALA A 493 -2.05 -10.18 12.81
N LYS A 494 -1.59 -10.91 13.84
CA LYS A 494 -0.37 -10.59 14.59
C LYS A 494 0.86 -10.62 13.69
N SER A 495 0.98 -11.63 12.83
CA SER A 495 2.10 -11.73 11.89
C SER A 495 2.15 -10.52 10.96
N ALA A 496 1.01 -10.12 10.38
CA ALA A 496 0.94 -8.93 9.55
C ALA A 496 1.29 -7.66 10.34
N ALA A 497 0.77 -7.51 11.57
CA ALA A 497 1.09 -6.37 12.44
C ALA A 497 2.58 -6.25 12.76
N GLN A 498 3.25 -7.37 12.98
CA GLN A 498 4.70 -7.41 13.24
C GLN A 498 5.50 -6.93 12.02
N ILE A 499 5.10 -7.33 10.81
CA ILE A 499 5.72 -6.84 9.57
C ILE A 499 5.46 -5.35 9.39
N LEU A 500 4.22 -4.88 9.59
CA LEU A 500 3.88 -3.47 9.47
C LEU A 500 4.69 -2.60 10.45
N ALA A 501 4.83 -3.05 11.69
CA ALA A 501 5.61 -2.34 12.71
C ALA A 501 7.11 -2.26 12.35
N SER A 502 7.65 -3.25 11.63
CA SER A 502 9.05 -3.21 11.16
C SER A 502 9.31 -2.07 10.15
N TRP A 503 8.26 -1.45 9.61
CA TRP A 503 8.34 -0.30 8.70
C TRP A 503 8.33 1.05 9.42
N THR A 504 8.33 1.07 10.75
CA THR A 504 8.52 2.30 11.51
C THR A 504 9.89 2.88 11.16
N CYS A 505 9.89 4.05 10.54
CA CYS A 505 11.11 4.68 10.06
C CYS A 505 11.86 5.33 11.22
N LEU A 506 12.98 4.76 11.60
CA LEU A 506 13.82 5.26 12.70
C LEU A 506 14.63 6.51 12.31
N LEU A 507 14.83 6.74 11.01
CA LEU A 507 15.58 7.91 10.50
C LEU A 507 14.90 9.24 10.76
N TYR A 508 13.57 9.26 10.86
CA TYR A 508 12.77 10.48 11.02
C TYR A 508 12.19 10.64 12.43
N THR A 509 12.45 9.70 13.31
CA THR A 509 11.96 9.71 14.69
C THR A 509 13.03 10.07 15.72
N SER A 510 14.24 10.33 15.28
CA SER A 510 15.40 10.66 16.13
C SER A 510 15.81 12.12 16.03
#